data_5df181c692b7e047ed8c7b48851f146f
#
_entry.id   5df181c692b7e047ed8c7b48851f146f
#
_cell.length_a   1.000
_cell.length_b   1.000
_cell.length_c   1.000
_cell.angle_alpha   90.00
_cell.angle_beta   90.00
_cell.angle_gamma   90.00
#
_symmetry.space_group_name_H-M   'P 1'
#
loop_
_entity.id
_entity.type
_entity.pdbx_description
1 polymer ?
#
loop_
_entity_poly.entity_id
_entity_poly.type
_entity_poly.pdbx_seq_one_letter_code
_entity_poly.pdbx_strand_id
1 'polypeptide(L)'
;MKIHIKGGRLIDPRSGVDAPKDVFIAAGRIVAIGPPPNGFAANRVIDAAGLVVCPGLVDLSARLREPGFEYLATLESEMEAAIAGGVTSLACPPDTDPPLDEPGLVEMLKYRAQNLNQARVYPVGALTQGLKGERLTEMAELTDAGCVAFSQAEAPFANNQVFYHALQYAATFGFPVWLRPQDPALAQHGVAHDGPVATRCGLQGIPVCAETVALSAMLLLARETGARVHFARLSSAEGVEMVRQAKRQGLPVTCDIAIHQAHLTEMDIGYFDSNCRLDPPLRSLRDRDALRAGLADGTIDAACSDHTPVDDDAKQLPFAEAEPGATGLELLLPLTLKWAEESGIALPAALDKITSQAARVLNVDAGHLTAGHVADICIFDQGRHWRVAPESLKSQGKNTPYTGLEVKGRVRYTLVDGQVVFESR
;
A
#
# COMPACT_ATOMS: atom_id res chain seq x y z
N MET A 1 -15.98 -13.53 -21.67
CA MET A 1 -16.29 -14.76 -20.88
C MET A 1 -17.40 -14.40 -19.88
N LYS A 2 -18.29 -15.35 -19.54
CA LYS A 2 -19.29 -15.20 -18.48
C LYS A 2 -18.87 -16.04 -17.28
N ILE A 3 -18.79 -15.43 -16.08
CA ILE A 3 -18.40 -16.10 -14.84
C ILE A 3 -19.55 -15.99 -13.84
N HIS A 4 -19.79 -17.08 -13.11
CA HIS A 4 -20.68 -17.12 -11.96
C HIS A 4 -19.85 -17.48 -10.72
N ILE A 5 -19.74 -16.58 -9.78
CA ILE A 5 -19.16 -16.84 -8.45
C ILE A 5 -20.32 -17.20 -7.53
N LYS A 6 -20.32 -18.42 -7.01
CA LYS A 6 -21.46 -19.02 -6.33
C LYS A 6 -21.18 -19.26 -4.86
N GLY A 7 -22.14 -18.91 -3.99
CA GLY A 7 -22.21 -19.37 -2.58
C GLY A 7 -21.20 -18.74 -1.64
N GLY A 8 -20.48 -17.68 -2.05
CA GLY A 8 -19.51 -16.99 -1.21
C GLY A 8 -20.17 -15.98 -0.25
N ARG A 9 -19.50 -15.68 0.88
CA ARG A 9 -19.82 -14.53 1.72
C ARG A 9 -19.32 -13.27 1.04
N LEU A 10 -20.22 -12.53 0.40
CA LEU A 10 -19.90 -11.25 -0.23
C LEU A 10 -19.74 -10.18 0.83
N ILE A 11 -18.59 -9.53 0.86
CA ILE A 11 -18.30 -8.37 1.70
C ILE A 11 -17.90 -7.21 0.80
N ASP A 12 -18.70 -6.18 0.75
CA ASP A 12 -18.39 -4.93 0.09
C ASP A 12 -18.57 -3.76 1.08
N PRO A 13 -17.45 -3.24 1.63
CA PRO A 13 -17.51 -2.19 2.64
C PRO A 13 -18.20 -0.93 2.15
N ARG A 14 -17.99 -0.55 0.87
CA ARG A 14 -18.57 0.69 0.29
C ARG A 14 -20.10 0.66 0.24
N SER A 15 -20.68 -0.47 -0.09
CA SER A 15 -22.15 -0.64 -0.13
C SER A 15 -22.74 -1.16 1.18
N GLY A 16 -21.90 -1.50 2.17
CA GLY A 16 -22.32 -2.08 3.46
C GLY A 16 -22.86 -3.51 3.34
N VAL A 17 -22.54 -4.22 2.28
CA VAL A 17 -22.97 -5.62 2.09
C VAL A 17 -22.06 -6.56 2.85
N ASP A 18 -22.63 -7.43 3.65
CA ASP A 18 -21.99 -8.58 4.29
C ASP A 18 -23.01 -9.72 4.38
N ALA A 19 -23.11 -10.53 3.33
CA ALA A 19 -24.09 -11.62 3.23
C ALA A 19 -23.67 -12.66 2.18
N PRO A 20 -24.16 -13.90 2.27
CA PRO A 20 -24.06 -14.86 1.19
C PRO A 20 -24.77 -14.35 -0.07
N LYS A 21 -24.02 -14.10 -1.14
CA LYS A 21 -24.58 -13.66 -2.43
C LYS A 21 -23.72 -14.17 -3.58
N ASP A 22 -24.41 -14.52 -4.66
CA ASP A 22 -23.76 -14.84 -5.92
C ASP A 22 -23.36 -13.58 -6.70
N VAL A 23 -22.30 -13.67 -7.48
CA VAL A 23 -21.85 -12.58 -8.36
C VAL A 23 -21.81 -13.09 -9.80
N PHE A 24 -22.40 -12.32 -10.72
CA PHE A 24 -22.47 -12.66 -12.14
C PHE A 24 -21.66 -11.64 -12.94
N ILE A 25 -20.74 -12.14 -13.76
CA ILE A 25 -19.79 -11.33 -14.53
C ILE A 25 -19.96 -11.65 -16.00
N ALA A 26 -20.02 -10.60 -16.83
CA ALA A 26 -19.99 -10.70 -18.29
C ALA A 26 -19.24 -9.52 -18.89
N ALA A 27 -18.46 -9.76 -19.95
CA ALA A 27 -17.68 -8.75 -20.64
C ALA A 27 -16.82 -7.87 -19.68
N GLY A 28 -16.19 -8.49 -18.71
CA GLY A 28 -15.31 -7.83 -17.74
C GLY A 28 -16.02 -7.06 -16.62
N ARG A 29 -17.36 -7.06 -16.60
CA ARG A 29 -18.15 -6.27 -15.64
C ARG A 29 -19.08 -7.12 -14.80
N ILE A 30 -19.37 -6.68 -13.59
CA ILE A 30 -20.40 -7.24 -12.73
C ILE A 30 -21.76 -6.89 -13.34
N VAL A 31 -22.52 -7.92 -13.77
CA VAL A 31 -23.85 -7.70 -14.35
C VAL A 31 -24.99 -7.87 -13.35
N ALA A 32 -24.75 -8.65 -12.28
CA ALA A 32 -25.69 -8.77 -11.16
C ALA A 32 -25.00 -9.29 -9.90
N ILE A 33 -25.59 -8.96 -8.74
CA ILE A 33 -25.24 -9.48 -7.42
C ILE A 33 -26.53 -10.00 -6.78
N GLY A 34 -26.54 -11.28 -6.39
CA GLY A 34 -27.69 -11.98 -5.84
C GLY A 34 -28.40 -12.85 -6.88
N PRO A 35 -29.65 -12.57 -7.30
CA PRO A 35 -30.35 -13.39 -8.25
C PRO A 35 -29.68 -13.41 -9.64
N PRO A 36 -29.69 -14.56 -10.34
CA PRO A 36 -29.13 -14.64 -11.67
C PRO A 36 -29.91 -13.78 -12.68
N PRO A 37 -29.23 -13.08 -13.60
CA PRO A 37 -29.92 -12.38 -14.68
C PRO A 37 -30.64 -13.37 -15.61
N ASN A 38 -31.77 -12.94 -16.18
CA ASN A 38 -32.54 -13.75 -17.10
C ASN A 38 -31.67 -14.25 -18.27
N GLY A 39 -31.69 -15.56 -18.51
CA GLY A 39 -30.93 -16.18 -19.59
C GLY A 39 -29.40 -16.18 -19.40
N PHE A 40 -28.90 -15.95 -18.20
CA PHE A 40 -27.48 -16.00 -17.93
C PHE A 40 -26.99 -17.45 -17.91
N ALA A 41 -26.15 -17.82 -18.88
CA ALA A 41 -25.45 -19.09 -18.92
C ALA A 41 -23.95 -18.83 -18.70
N ALA A 42 -23.41 -19.28 -17.58
CA ALA A 42 -21.99 -19.10 -17.25
C ALA A 42 -21.10 -20.01 -18.11
N ASN A 43 -19.97 -19.48 -18.58
CA ASN A 43 -18.91 -20.29 -19.20
C ASN A 43 -18.02 -20.94 -18.12
N ARG A 44 -17.89 -20.27 -16.95
CA ARG A 44 -17.13 -20.75 -15.80
C ARG A 44 -17.93 -20.49 -14.53
N VAL A 45 -17.98 -21.49 -13.65
CA VAL A 45 -18.52 -21.36 -12.30
C VAL A 45 -17.37 -21.47 -11.31
N ILE A 46 -17.26 -20.50 -10.40
CA ILE A 46 -16.33 -20.52 -9.26
C ILE A 46 -17.16 -20.84 -8.02
N ASP A 47 -16.96 -22.00 -7.43
CA ASP A 47 -17.57 -22.34 -6.15
C ASP A 47 -16.80 -21.61 -5.03
N ALA A 48 -17.45 -20.63 -4.44
CA ALA A 48 -16.92 -19.83 -3.34
C ALA A 48 -17.55 -20.21 -1.99
N ALA A 49 -18.19 -21.37 -1.88
CA ALA A 49 -18.79 -21.82 -0.62
C ALA A 49 -17.72 -21.87 0.49
N GLY A 50 -17.99 -21.21 1.62
CA GLY A 50 -17.04 -21.09 2.74
C GLY A 50 -15.92 -20.05 2.53
N LEU A 51 -15.87 -19.38 1.37
CA LEU A 51 -14.90 -18.32 1.07
C LEU A 51 -15.54 -16.93 1.23
N VAL A 52 -14.67 -15.94 1.42
CA VAL A 52 -15.03 -14.53 1.36
C VAL A 52 -14.79 -14.02 -0.05
N VAL A 53 -15.77 -13.30 -0.58
CA VAL A 53 -15.72 -12.59 -1.87
C VAL A 53 -15.74 -11.10 -1.57
N CYS A 54 -14.68 -10.39 -1.89
CA CYS A 54 -14.59 -8.95 -1.65
C CYS A 54 -14.07 -8.21 -2.89
N PRO A 55 -14.14 -6.87 -2.94
CA PRO A 55 -13.46 -6.10 -3.97
C PRO A 55 -11.99 -6.49 -4.03
N GLY A 56 -11.39 -6.39 -5.20
CA GLY A 56 -9.96 -6.50 -5.35
C GLY A 56 -9.24 -5.51 -4.43
N LEU A 57 -8.17 -5.96 -3.79
CA LEU A 57 -7.43 -5.15 -2.84
C LEU A 57 -6.72 -4.00 -3.55
N VAL A 58 -6.57 -2.89 -2.84
CA VAL A 58 -5.90 -1.67 -3.31
C VAL A 58 -4.71 -1.40 -2.40
N ASP A 59 -3.51 -1.39 -2.96
CA ASP A 59 -2.28 -1.11 -2.23
C ASP A 59 -1.74 0.28 -2.56
N LEU A 60 -1.38 1.05 -1.54
CA LEU A 60 -0.94 2.43 -1.69
C LEU A 60 0.59 2.58 -1.84
N SER A 61 1.37 1.50 -1.67
CA SER A 61 2.83 1.57 -1.77
C SER A 61 3.43 0.24 -2.18
N ALA A 62 3.72 0.09 -3.48
CA ALA A 62 4.43 -1.08 -4.01
C ALA A 62 5.54 -0.66 -4.97
N ARG A 63 6.78 -0.89 -4.59
CA ARG A 63 7.95 -0.70 -5.45
C ARG A 63 8.09 -1.88 -6.39
N LEU A 64 7.80 -1.66 -7.67
CA LEU A 64 7.86 -2.68 -8.72
C LEU A 64 9.27 -2.85 -9.32
N ARG A 65 10.21 -2.01 -8.86
CA ARG A 65 11.63 -2.04 -9.21
C ARG A 65 11.97 -1.77 -10.68
N GLU A 66 10.99 -1.46 -11.50
CA GLU A 66 11.18 -1.05 -12.88
C GLU A 66 10.58 0.34 -13.15
N PRO A 67 11.30 1.15 -13.93
CA PRO A 67 12.63 0.95 -14.52
C PRO A 67 13.79 1.03 -13.52
N GLY A 68 14.93 0.41 -13.88
CA GLY A 68 16.27 0.67 -13.35
C GLY A 68 16.75 -0.24 -12.23
N PHE A 69 15.86 -0.96 -11.55
CA PHE A 69 16.21 -1.86 -10.45
C PHE A 69 15.77 -3.31 -10.72
N GLU A 70 15.78 -3.73 -12.00
CA GLU A 70 15.31 -5.05 -12.45
C GLU A 70 16.12 -6.20 -11.84
N TYR A 71 17.33 -5.91 -11.37
CA TYR A 71 18.18 -6.90 -10.67
C TYR A 71 17.64 -7.24 -9.27
N LEU A 72 16.90 -6.33 -8.63
CA LEU A 72 16.24 -6.57 -7.34
C LEU A 72 14.94 -7.34 -7.51
N ALA A 73 14.12 -6.94 -8.49
CA ALA A 73 12.87 -7.59 -8.85
C ALA A 73 12.39 -7.09 -10.22
N THR A 74 11.63 -7.91 -10.93
CA THR A 74 11.04 -7.53 -12.22
C THR A 74 9.57 -7.13 -12.07
N LEU A 75 9.09 -6.33 -13.01
CA LEU A 75 7.67 -5.96 -13.06
C LEU A 75 6.77 -7.20 -13.09
N GLU A 76 7.16 -8.23 -13.85
CA GLU A 76 6.43 -9.47 -13.97
C GLU A 76 6.30 -10.20 -12.63
N SER A 77 7.41 -10.33 -11.88
CA SER A 77 7.41 -11.04 -10.60
C SER A 77 6.58 -10.31 -9.54
N GLU A 78 6.66 -8.98 -9.49
CA GLU A 78 5.95 -8.21 -8.47
C GLU A 78 4.46 -8.04 -8.81
N MET A 79 4.13 -8.03 -10.09
CA MET A 79 2.72 -8.10 -10.52
C MET A 79 2.12 -9.49 -10.25
N GLU A 80 2.90 -10.58 -10.39
CA GLU A 80 2.46 -11.92 -9.96
C GLU A 80 2.23 -11.97 -8.45
N ALA A 81 3.11 -11.35 -7.65
CA ALA A 81 2.94 -11.23 -6.20
C ALA A 81 1.68 -10.43 -5.84
N ALA A 82 1.40 -9.35 -6.55
CA ALA A 82 0.19 -8.54 -6.33
C ALA A 82 -1.08 -9.37 -6.48
N ILE A 83 -1.24 -10.06 -7.61
CA ILE A 83 -2.44 -10.88 -7.84
C ILE A 83 -2.51 -12.10 -6.91
N ALA A 84 -1.37 -12.67 -6.50
CA ALA A 84 -1.33 -13.75 -5.51
C ALA A 84 -1.75 -13.27 -4.12
N GLY A 85 -1.49 -11.99 -3.81
CA GLY A 85 -1.95 -11.29 -2.60
C GLY A 85 -3.40 -10.78 -2.68
N GLY A 86 -4.07 -10.93 -3.83
CA GLY A 86 -5.44 -10.40 -4.04
C GLY A 86 -5.50 -8.92 -4.42
N VAL A 87 -4.34 -8.31 -4.65
CA VAL A 87 -4.23 -6.89 -5.04
C VAL A 87 -4.54 -6.76 -6.54
N THR A 88 -5.52 -5.92 -6.86
CA THR A 88 -5.93 -5.64 -8.24
C THR A 88 -5.56 -4.24 -8.70
N SER A 89 -5.23 -3.37 -7.75
CA SER A 89 -4.84 -1.98 -8.00
C SER A 89 -3.72 -1.60 -7.04
N LEU A 90 -2.64 -1.01 -7.54
CA LEU A 90 -1.52 -0.61 -6.70
C LEU A 90 -0.91 0.72 -7.16
N ALA A 91 -0.46 1.52 -6.20
CA ALA A 91 0.34 2.72 -6.45
C ALA A 91 1.82 2.36 -6.53
N CYS A 92 2.47 2.80 -7.61
CA CYS A 92 3.91 2.69 -7.78
C CYS A 92 4.56 4.05 -7.47
N PRO A 93 5.38 4.16 -6.42
CA PRO A 93 6.06 5.41 -6.07
C PRO A 93 7.10 5.81 -7.12
N PRO A 94 7.52 7.10 -7.16
CA PRO A 94 8.34 7.63 -8.25
C PRO A 94 9.83 7.32 -8.14
N ASP A 95 10.28 6.62 -7.11
CA ASP A 95 11.68 6.30 -6.81
C ASP A 95 12.24 5.13 -7.64
N THR A 96 12.01 5.19 -8.94
CA THR A 96 12.61 4.34 -9.98
C THR A 96 13.91 4.97 -10.52
N ASP A 97 14.62 4.31 -11.41
CA ASP A 97 15.83 4.85 -12.07
C ASP A 97 15.70 4.70 -13.61
N PRO A 98 15.47 5.81 -14.33
CA PRO A 98 15.24 7.15 -13.83
C PRO A 98 13.90 7.29 -13.05
N PRO A 99 13.79 8.32 -12.17
CA PRO A 99 12.54 8.63 -11.47
C PRO A 99 11.38 8.94 -12.42
N LEU A 100 10.14 8.69 -11.97
CA LEU A 100 8.93 9.00 -12.77
C LEU A 100 8.67 10.52 -12.81
N ASP A 101 9.54 11.28 -13.45
CA ASP A 101 9.52 12.74 -13.56
C ASP A 101 9.28 13.26 -14.99
N GLU A 102 9.15 12.36 -15.97
CA GLU A 102 8.84 12.66 -17.37
C GLU A 102 7.68 11.80 -17.88
N PRO A 103 6.80 12.36 -18.76
CA PRO A 103 5.63 11.64 -19.28
C PRO A 103 5.96 10.31 -19.94
N GLY A 104 7.04 10.22 -20.72
CA GLY A 104 7.44 9.01 -21.43
C GLY A 104 7.76 7.84 -20.51
N LEU A 105 8.30 8.08 -19.32
CA LEU A 105 8.58 7.04 -18.32
C LEU A 105 7.28 6.51 -17.71
N VAL A 106 6.32 7.40 -17.43
CA VAL A 106 5.00 7.05 -16.91
C VAL A 106 4.23 6.20 -17.92
N GLU A 107 4.20 6.62 -19.19
CA GLU A 107 3.56 5.88 -20.28
C GLU A 107 4.18 4.51 -20.49
N MET A 108 5.52 4.42 -20.45
CA MET A 108 6.26 3.16 -20.59
C MET A 108 5.89 2.17 -19.47
N LEU A 109 5.91 2.62 -18.21
CA LEU A 109 5.54 1.77 -17.06
C LEU A 109 4.11 1.26 -17.20
N LYS A 110 3.16 2.15 -17.52
CA LYS A 110 1.75 1.78 -17.73
C LYS A 110 1.57 0.78 -18.86
N TYR A 111 2.22 1.04 -19.99
CA TYR A 111 2.14 0.16 -21.16
C TYR A 111 2.67 -1.25 -20.83
N ARG A 112 3.83 -1.34 -20.17
CA ARG A 112 4.39 -2.62 -19.76
C ARG A 112 3.48 -3.36 -18.77
N ALA A 113 2.99 -2.68 -17.74
CA ALA A 113 2.07 -3.27 -16.76
C ALA A 113 0.76 -3.74 -17.38
N GLN A 114 0.17 -2.97 -18.32
CA GLN A 114 -1.05 -3.34 -19.02
C GLN A 114 -0.88 -4.62 -19.86
N ASN A 115 0.26 -4.80 -20.49
CA ASN A 115 0.53 -5.98 -21.33
C ASN A 115 0.63 -7.28 -20.51
N LEU A 116 0.87 -7.21 -19.20
CA LEU A 116 0.87 -8.39 -18.33
C LEU A 116 -0.54 -8.89 -18.03
N ASN A 117 -1.57 -8.06 -18.22
CA ASN A 117 -2.97 -8.39 -17.89
C ASN A 117 -3.14 -8.91 -16.44
N GLN A 118 -2.46 -8.27 -15.50
CA GLN A 118 -2.51 -8.57 -14.08
C GLN A 118 -3.11 -7.39 -13.30
N ALA A 119 -2.58 -7.02 -12.12
CA ALA A 119 -3.07 -5.85 -11.39
C ALA A 119 -2.88 -4.53 -12.18
N ARG A 120 -3.66 -3.50 -11.86
CA ARG A 120 -3.49 -2.15 -12.43
C ARG A 120 -2.44 -1.38 -11.65
N VAL A 121 -1.48 -0.83 -12.38
CA VAL A 121 -0.46 0.06 -11.83
C VAL A 121 -0.91 1.51 -12.00
N TYR A 122 -0.92 2.24 -10.90
CA TYR A 122 -1.16 3.67 -10.82
C TYR A 122 0.14 4.39 -10.48
N PRO A 123 0.83 4.98 -11.46
CA PRO A 123 2.07 5.69 -11.19
C PRO A 123 1.84 6.92 -10.32
N VAL A 124 2.71 7.13 -9.35
CA VAL A 124 2.86 8.38 -8.61
C VAL A 124 4.00 9.15 -9.24
N GLY A 125 3.76 10.38 -9.71
CA GLY A 125 4.78 11.21 -10.34
C GLY A 125 5.72 11.84 -9.32
N ALA A 126 6.95 12.13 -9.70
CA ALA A 126 7.89 12.89 -8.88
C ALA A 126 7.45 14.36 -8.77
N LEU A 127 7.55 14.96 -7.57
CA LEU A 127 7.30 16.40 -7.37
C LEU A 127 8.40 17.27 -7.96
N THR A 128 9.63 16.76 -7.96
CA THR A 128 10.79 17.50 -8.45
C THR A 128 11.59 16.64 -9.44
N GLN A 129 12.21 17.29 -10.41
CA GLN A 129 13.03 16.66 -11.42
C GLN A 129 14.18 15.86 -10.79
N GLY A 130 14.30 14.59 -11.15
CA GLY A 130 15.29 13.66 -10.60
C GLY A 130 15.14 13.42 -9.10
N LEU A 131 13.97 13.77 -8.48
CA LEU A 131 13.76 13.76 -7.01
C LEU A 131 14.81 14.58 -6.24
N LYS A 132 15.43 15.61 -6.87
CA LYS A 132 16.51 16.41 -6.27
C LYS A 132 16.01 17.49 -5.28
N GLY A 133 14.69 17.68 -5.20
CA GLY A 133 14.10 18.69 -4.30
C GLY A 133 14.30 20.13 -4.72
N GLU A 134 14.78 20.41 -5.96
CA GLU A 134 15.19 21.75 -6.41
C GLU A 134 14.22 22.38 -7.40
N ARG A 135 13.88 21.67 -8.47
CA ARG A 135 13.00 22.15 -9.56
C ARG A 135 11.79 21.26 -9.70
N LEU A 136 10.61 21.87 -9.78
CA LEU A 136 9.35 21.14 -9.95
C LEU A 136 9.31 20.43 -11.31
N THR A 137 8.56 19.33 -11.34
CA THR A 137 8.17 18.65 -12.57
C THR A 137 6.95 19.34 -13.20
N GLU A 138 6.64 19.01 -14.44
CA GLU A 138 5.39 19.42 -15.11
C GLU A 138 4.25 18.48 -14.70
N MET A 139 3.69 18.71 -13.48
CA MET A 139 2.68 17.83 -12.88
C MET A 139 1.44 17.65 -13.78
N ALA A 140 1.07 18.68 -14.56
CA ALA A 140 -0.05 18.58 -15.48
C ALA A 140 0.23 17.57 -16.60
N GLU A 141 1.40 17.60 -17.23
CA GLU A 141 1.79 16.66 -18.28
C GLU A 141 1.92 15.23 -17.74
N LEU A 142 2.47 15.07 -16.53
CA LEU A 142 2.53 13.79 -15.85
C LEU A 142 1.14 13.23 -15.50
N THR A 143 0.18 14.10 -15.17
CA THR A 143 -1.22 13.69 -14.98
C THR A 143 -1.85 13.22 -16.28
N ASP A 144 -1.61 13.92 -17.39
CA ASP A 144 -2.09 13.52 -18.72
C ASP A 144 -1.49 12.17 -19.16
N ALA A 145 -0.22 11.89 -18.80
CA ALA A 145 0.42 10.59 -19.00
C ALA A 145 -0.16 9.48 -18.09
N GLY A 146 -0.83 9.87 -16.99
CA GLY A 146 -1.59 8.98 -16.13
C GLY A 146 -1.10 8.82 -14.71
N CYS A 147 -0.32 9.77 -14.19
CA CYS A 147 -0.05 9.86 -12.76
C CYS A 147 -1.33 10.23 -12.00
N VAL A 148 -1.55 9.59 -10.85
CA VAL A 148 -2.74 9.80 -10.01
C VAL A 148 -2.46 10.68 -8.79
N ALA A 149 -1.19 10.83 -8.44
CA ALA A 149 -0.69 11.63 -7.32
C ALA A 149 0.76 12.02 -7.58
N PHE A 150 1.33 12.87 -6.72
CA PHE A 150 2.72 13.30 -6.80
C PHE A 150 3.42 13.13 -5.46
N SER A 151 4.67 12.68 -5.49
CA SER A 151 5.47 12.42 -4.29
C SER A 151 6.93 12.83 -4.48
N GLN A 152 7.59 13.12 -3.37
CA GLN A 152 9.04 13.26 -3.31
C GLN A 152 9.72 11.95 -2.89
N ALA A 153 8.96 10.89 -2.71
CA ALA A 153 9.42 9.62 -2.13
C ALA A 153 10.16 9.84 -0.80
N GLU A 154 11.36 9.28 -0.66
CA GLU A 154 12.20 9.47 0.53
C GLU A 154 13.18 10.66 0.39
N ALA A 155 13.20 11.32 -0.78
CA ALA A 155 14.15 12.40 -1.04
C ALA A 155 13.73 13.71 -0.35
N PRO A 156 14.67 14.47 0.21
CA PRO A 156 14.35 15.75 0.83
C PRO A 156 14.08 16.85 -0.20
N PHE A 157 13.33 17.88 0.19
CA PHE A 157 13.31 19.14 -0.53
C PHE A 157 14.57 19.96 -0.19
N ALA A 158 15.10 20.68 -1.18
CA ALA A 158 16.25 21.57 -0.98
C ALA A 158 15.95 22.69 0.06
N ASN A 159 14.71 23.15 0.08
CA ASN A 159 14.21 24.14 1.04
C ASN A 159 12.68 24.20 1.05
N ASN A 160 12.12 24.84 2.07
CA ASN A 160 10.68 25.00 2.23
C ASN A 160 10.01 25.85 1.13
N GLN A 161 10.75 26.69 0.40
CA GLN A 161 10.17 27.48 -0.69
C GLN A 161 9.81 26.59 -1.88
N VAL A 162 10.69 25.66 -2.27
CA VAL A 162 10.39 24.67 -3.32
C VAL A 162 9.20 23.83 -2.93
N PHE A 163 9.18 23.36 -1.68
CA PHE A 163 8.06 22.58 -1.16
C PHE A 163 6.74 23.37 -1.19
N TYR A 164 6.76 24.62 -0.73
CA TYR A 164 5.59 25.49 -0.77
C TYR A 164 5.05 25.69 -2.18
N HIS A 165 5.95 25.96 -3.16
CA HIS A 165 5.55 26.09 -4.58
C HIS A 165 5.00 24.79 -5.14
N ALA A 166 5.53 23.63 -4.77
CA ALA A 166 4.99 22.33 -5.17
C ALA A 166 3.54 22.16 -4.70
N LEU A 167 3.27 22.50 -3.42
CA LEU A 167 1.93 22.44 -2.86
C LEU A 167 0.97 23.46 -3.52
N GLN A 168 1.44 24.69 -3.82
CA GLN A 168 0.65 25.69 -4.54
C GLN A 168 0.27 25.21 -5.95
N TYR A 169 1.23 24.63 -6.69
CA TYR A 169 0.97 24.07 -8.00
C TYR A 169 -0.07 22.94 -7.91
N ALA A 170 0.16 21.98 -7.02
CA ALA A 170 -0.77 20.88 -6.81
C ALA A 170 -2.18 21.36 -6.42
N ALA A 171 -2.28 22.34 -5.51
CA ALA A 171 -3.56 22.92 -5.07
C ALA A 171 -4.32 23.61 -6.24
N THR A 172 -3.60 24.30 -7.12
CA THR A 172 -4.18 25.00 -8.28
C THR A 172 -4.93 24.04 -9.22
N PHE A 173 -4.40 22.83 -9.40
CA PHE A 173 -4.98 21.82 -10.29
C PHE A 173 -5.75 20.72 -9.55
N GLY A 174 -5.75 20.74 -8.21
CA GLY A 174 -6.41 19.71 -7.38
C GLY A 174 -5.66 18.39 -7.33
N PHE A 175 -4.37 18.37 -7.65
CA PHE A 175 -3.55 17.16 -7.62
C PHE A 175 -3.29 16.69 -6.19
N PRO A 176 -3.44 15.39 -5.87
CA PRO A 176 -3.03 14.86 -4.56
C PRO A 176 -1.52 14.84 -4.43
N VAL A 177 -1.02 15.23 -3.25
CA VAL A 177 0.42 15.17 -2.92
C VAL A 177 0.63 14.16 -1.80
N TRP A 178 1.52 13.19 -2.02
CA TRP A 178 1.85 12.14 -1.06
C TRP A 178 3.22 12.38 -0.47
N LEU A 179 3.28 12.53 0.84
CA LEU A 179 4.49 12.93 1.55
C LEU A 179 4.84 11.90 2.63
N ARG A 180 6.09 11.48 2.64
CA ARG A 180 6.68 10.74 3.74
C ARG A 180 7.23 11.75 4.77
N PRO A 181 6.64 11.88 5.98
CA PRO A 181 7.14 12.83 6.96
C PRO A 181 8.41 12.32 7.63
N GLN A 182 9.56 12.84 7.22
CA GLN A 182 10.86 12.57 7.84
C GLN A 182 11.80 13.74 7.64
N ASP A 183 12.29 14.31 8.74
CA ASP A 183 13.36 15.29 8.71
C ASP A 183 14.69 14.60 8.43
N PRO A 184 15.36 14.93 7.32
CA PRO A 184 16.57 14.21 6.90
C PRO A 184 17.75 14.42 7.85
N ALA A 185 17.85 15.59 8.50
CA ALA A 185 18.94 15.88 9.43
C ALA A 185 18.79 15.11 10.74
N LEU A 186 17.56 15.02 11.25
CA LEU A 186 17.25 14.24 12.47
C LEU A 186 17.30 12.73 12.23
N ALA A 187 17.03 12.26 11.01
CA ALA A 187 17.09 10.85 10.66
C ALA A 187 18.48 10.39 10.17
N GLN A 188 19.41 11.32 9.96
CA GLN A 188 20.69 11.08 9.34
C GLN A 188 21.44 9.90 9.98
N HIS A 189 21.84 8.94 9.14
CA HIS A 189 22.55 7.70 9.53
C HIS A 189 21.80 6.77 10.50
N GLY A 190 20.56 7.12 10.89
CA GLY A 190 19.74 6.27 11.74
C GLY A 190 19.31 4.99 11.00
N VAL A 191 19.25 3.88 11.74
CA VAL A 191 18.92 2.57 11.18
C VAL A 191 17.81 1.85 11.95
N ALA A 192 17.47 2.33 13.13
CA ALA A 192 16.45 1.78 14.03
C ALA A 192 15.73 2.91 14.77
N HIS A 193 14.66 2.61 15.48
CA HIS A 193 14.05 3.55 16.41
C HIS A 193 15.03 3.98 17.50
N ASP A 194 15.09 5.29 17.77
CA ASP A 194 15.88 5.83 18.89
C ASP A 194 15.22 5.45 20.22
N GLY A 195 15.63 4.30 20.74
CA GLY A 195 15.04 3.67 21.91
C GLY A 195 15.98 2.70 22.62
N PRO A 196 15.47 1.98 23.63
CA PRO A 196 16.26 1.05 24.42
C PRO A 196 16.92 -0.07 23.61
N VAL A 197 16.27 -0.52 22.52
CA VAL A 197 16.80 -1.57 21.65
C VAL A 197 18.00 -1.07 20.86
N ALA A 198 17.89 0.10 20.21
CA ALA A 198 18.99 0.70 19.46
C ALA A 198 20.19 0.96 20.38
N THR A 199 19.97 1.52 21.58
CA THR A 199 21.03 1.75 22.59
C THR A 199 21.72 0.44 22.99
N ARG A 200 20.96 -0.61 23.29
CA ARG A 200 21.50 -1.92 23.68
C ARG A 200 22.30 -2.58 22.55
N CYS A 201 21.84 -2.41 21.32
CA CYS A 201 22.47 -3.01 20.13
C CYS A 201 23.59 -2.13 19.54
N GLY A 202 23.83 -0.92 20.07
CA GLY A 202 24.81 0.01 19.51
C GLY A 202 24.44 0.52 18.13
N LEU A 203 23.14 0.55 17.81
CA LEU A 203 22.60 1.06 16.55
C LEU A 203 22.31 2.56 16.64
N GLN A 204 22.54 3.29 15.55
CA GLN A 204 22.15 4.69 15.49
C GLN A 204 20.62 4.81 15.36
N GLY A 205 20.03 5.61 16.26
CA GLY A 205 18.58 5.78 16.35
C GLY A 205 18.03 6.85 15.40
N ILE A 206 16.80 6.65 14.95
CA ILE A 206 15.96 7.65 14.30
C ILE A 206 14.91 8.08 15.33
N PRO A 207 15.01 9.30 15.90
CA PRO A 207 14.08 9.75 16.91
C PRO A 207 12.67 9.98 16.34
N VAL A 208 11.66 9.89 17.19
CA VAL A 208 10.27 10.19 16.79
C VAL A 208 10.14 11.63 16.27
N CYS A 209 10.94 12.56 16.81
CA CYS A 209 10.91 13.95 16.35
C CYS A 209 11.36 14.11 14.88
N ALA A 210 12.07 13.16 14.29
CA ALA A 210 12.33 13.18 12.85
C ALA A 210 11.03 13.12 12.03
N GLU A 211 10.04 12.35 12.47
CA GLU A 211 8.71 12.32 11.86
C GLU A 211 7.89 13.57 12.21
N THR A 212 7.82 13.93 13.48
CA THR A 212 6.88 14.98 13.92
C THR A 212 7.31 16.40 13.55
N VAL A 213 8.59 16.70 13.45
CA VAL A 213 9.11 17.99 12.94
C VAL A 213 8.74 18.15 11.48
N ALA A 214 9.02 17.13 10.65
CA ALA A 214 8.65 17.15 9.25
C ALA A 214 7.13 17.26 9.07
N LEU A 215 6.36 16.43 9.79
CA LEU A 215 4.90 16.45 9.74
C LEU A 215 4.32 17.83 10.14
N SER A 216 4.90 18.47 11.16
CA SER A 216 4.49 19.81 11.58
C SER A 216 4.67 20.85 10.48
N ALA A 217 5.83 20.85 9.82
CA ALA A 217 6.10 21.76 8.71
C ALA A 217 5.16 21.47 7.51
N MET A 218 4.96 20.20 7.17
CA MET A 218 4.07 19.78 6.10
C MET A 218 2.62 20.17 6.35
N LEU A 219 2.11 20.00 7.57
CA LEU A 219 0.75 20.41 7.96
C LEU A 219 0.55 21.93 7.90
N LEU A 220 1.56 22.72 8.31
CA LEU A 220 1.49 24.19 8.21
C LEU A 220 1.40 24.63 6.76
N LEU A 221 2.23 24.08 5.88
CA LEU A 221 2.24 24.44 4.46
C LEU A 221 1.00 23.91 3.73
N ALA A 222 0.51 22.72 4.09
CA ALA A 222 -0.76 22.18 3.55
C ALA A 222 -1.95 23.09 3.93
N ARG A 223 -1.98 23.59 5.16
CA ARG A 223 -3.01 24.55 5.62
C ARG A 223 -2.97 25.85 4.84
N GLU A 224 -1.79 26.41 4.64
CA GLU A 224 -1.60 27.69 3.92
C GLU A 224 -1.99 27.58 2.44
N THR A 225 -1.69 26.46 1.79
CA THR A 225 -1.93 26.27 0.37
C THR A 225 -3.30 25.67 0.04
N GLY A 226 -3.95 25.01 1.02
CA GLY A 226 -5.16 24.24 0.80
C GLY A 226 -4.95 22.94 -0.02
N ALA A 227 -3.70 22.51 -0.23
CA ALA A 227 -3.38 21.31 -0.98
C ALA A 227 -3.94 20.05 -0.31
N ARG A 228 -4.38 19.09 -1.13
CA ARG A 228 -4.78 17.75 -0.69
C ARG A 228 -3.51 16.93 -0.42
N VAL A 229 -3.26 16.63 0.85
CA VAL A 229 -2.03 15.92 1.24
C VAL A 229 -2.36 14.57 1.85
N HIS A 230 -1.63 13.56 1.42
CA HIS A 230 -1.62 12.24 2.02
C HIS A 230 -0.26 12.01 2.71
N PHE A 231 -0.30 11.69 4.00
CA PHE A 231 0.89 11.36 4.76
C PHE A 231 1.10 9.85 4.72
N ALA A 232 2.08 9.43 3.92
CA ALA A 232 2.38 8.02 3.69
C ALA A 232 3.22 7.45 4.84
N ARG A 233 2.84 6.28 5.31
CA ARG A 233 3.59 5.44 6.23
C ARG A 233 3.95 6.12 7.56
N LEU A 234 2.93 6.66 8.24
CA LEU A 234 3.13 7.14 9.62
C LEU A 234 3.63 5.99 10.51
N SER A 235 4.48 6.32 11.46
CA SER A 235 5.11 5.32 12.32
C SER A 235 5.01 5.61 13.82
N SER A 236 4.62 6.81 14.23
CA SER A 236 4.63 7.22 15.64
C SER A 236 3.25 7.57 16.20
N ALA A 237 3.09 7.39 17.49
CA ALA A 237 1.88 7.80 18.23
C ALA A 237 1.62 9.31 18.14
N GLU A 238 2.68 10.10 18.23
CA GLU A 238 2.63 11.55 18.10
C GLU A 238 2.19 11.97 16.70
N GLY A 239 2.70 11.31 15.65
CA GLY A 239 2.31 11.58 14.26
C GLY A 239 0.82 11.31 14.03
N VAL A 240 0.29 10.21 14.58
CA VAL A 240 -1.15 9.89 14.52
C VAL A 240 -1.98 10.98 15.18
N GLU A 241 -1.57 11.46 16.37
CA GLU A 241 -2.32 12.51 17.08
C GLU A 241 -2.27 13.85 16.32
N MET A 242 -1.15 14.20 15.70
CA MET A 242 -1.04 15.41 14.87
C MET A 242 -1.99 15.35 13.67
N VAL A 243 -2.08 14.20 12.97
CA VAL A 243 -3.03 14.03 11.86
C VAL A 243 -4.47 14.04 12.36
N ARG A 244 -4.76 13.42 13.50
CA ARG A 244 -6.08 13.48 14.13
C ARG A 244 -6.53 14.92 14.39
N GLN A 245 -5.65 15.74 14.92
CA GLN A 245 -5.93 17.16 15.16
C GLN A 245 -6.12 17.93 13.84
N ALA A 246 -5.29 17.68 12.83
CA ALA A 246 -5.42 18.31 11.52
C ALA A 246 -6.78 17.98 10.86
N LYS A 247 -7.22 16.72 10.90
CA LYS A 247 -8.54 16.29 10.42
C LYS A 247 -9.69 16.96 11.18
N ARG A 248 -9.60 17.07 12.51
CA ARG A 248 -10.59 17.79 13.34
C ARG A 248 -10.67 19.28 13.00
N GLN A 249 -9.59 19.87 12.52
CA GLN A 249 -9.53 21.27 12.04
C GLN A 249 -10.03 21.41 10.59
N GLY A 250 -10.43 20.32 9.94
CA GLY A 250 -10.96 20.32 8.58
C GLY A 250 -9.91 20.41 7.48
N LEU A 251 -8.64 20.12 7.77
CA LEU A 251 -7.62 20.04 6.72
C LEU A 251 -7.89 18.86 5.79
N PRO A 252 -7.72 19.03 4.46
CA PRO A 252 -7.91 17.97 3.48
C PRO A 252 -6.73 16.99 3.48
N VAL A 253 -6.53 16.31 4.61
CA VAL A 253 -5.42 15.38 4.80
C VAL A 253 -5.91 13.96 5.03
N THR A 254 -5.15 13.01 4.52
CA THR A 254 -5.30 11.56 4.76
C THR A 254 -3.96 10.98 5.19
N CYS A 255 -3.97 9.77 5.73
CA CYS A 255 -2.73 9.06 6.04
C CYS A 255 -2.90 7.54 5.96
N ASP A 256 -1.80 6.85 5.76
CA ASP A 256 -1.71 5.40 5.87
C ASP A 256 -0.58 4.96 6.81
N ILE A 257 -0.52 3.66 7.02
CA ILE A 257 0.61 2.97 7.65
C ILE A 257 1.00 1.76 6.81
N ALA A 258 2.27 1.37 6.89
CA ALA A 258 2.66 0.04 6.45
C ALA A 258 2.07 -1.00 7.42
N ILE A 259 1.37 -2.01 6.90
CA ILE A 259 0.64 -2.98 7.74
C ILE A 259 1.55 -3.73 8.71
N HIS A 260 2.82 -3.92 8.39
CA HIS A 260 3.78 -4.55 9.30
C HIS A 260 4.01 -3.71 10.57
N GLN A 261 3.88 -2.37 10.52
CA GLN A 261 3.97 -1.48 11.67
C GLN A 261 2.82 -1.70 12.69
N ALA A 262 1.71 -2.31 12.27
CA ALA A 262 0.63 -2.70 13.17
C ALA A 262 0.94 -3.98 13.97
N HIS A 263 2.04 -4.68 13.67
CA HIS A 263 2.38 -5.97 14.29
C HIS A 263 3.75 -5.97 14.95
N LEU A 264 4.75 -5.41 14.27
CA LEU A 264 6.14 -5.45 14.67
C LEU A 264 6.54 -4.20 15.46
N THR A 265 7.55 -4.35 16.32
CA THR A 265 8.14 -3.29 17.15
C THR A 265 9.65 -3.34 17.06
N GLU A 266 10.35 -2.38 17.64
CA GLU A 266 11.81 -2.40 17.76
C GLU A 266 12.35 -3.69 18.44
N MET A 267 11.52 -4.36 19.24
CA MET A 267 11.90 -5.62 19.91
C MET A 267 12.11 -6.77 18.92
N ASP A 268 11.44 -6.73 17.78
CA ASP A 268 11.51 -7.76 16.74
C ASP A 268 12.84 -7.74 15.97
N ILE A 269 13.65 -6.67 16.11
CA ILE A 269 15.04 -6.63 15.62
C ILE A 269 15.84 -7.79 16.25
N GLY A 270 15.49 -8.19 17.49
CA GLY A 270 16.04 -9.38 18.14
C GLY A 270 17.56 -9.42 18.14
N TYR A 271 18.13 -10.40 17.47
CA TYR A 271 19.56 -10.61 17.30
C TYR A 271 20.05 -10.06 15.94
N PHE A 272 19.73 -8.78 15.66
CA PHE A 272 20.10 -8.09 14.42
C PHE A 272 19.49 -8.71 13.14
N ASP A 273 18.21 -9.11 13.20
CA ASP A 273 17.52 -9.60 12.01
C ASP A 273 17.40 -8.48 10.97
N SER A 274 18.18 -8.58 9.91
CA SER A 274 18.23 -7.60 8.82
C SER A 274 16.90 -7.46 8.07
N ASN A 275 16.00 -8.46 8.14
CA ASN A 275 14.66 -8.32 7.59
C ASN A 275 13.82 -7.32 8.37
N CYS A 276 14.17 -7.02 9.62
CA CYS A 276 13.57 -5.95 10.41
C CYS A 276 14.19 -4.57 10.14
N ARG A 277 15.15 -4.46 9.21
CA ARG A 277 15.68 -3.18 8.71
C ARG A 277 14.67 -2.59 7.74
N LEU A 278 13.80 -1.72 8.25
CA LEU A 278 12.68 -1.09 7.54
C LEU A 278 12.80 0.44 7.61
N ASP A 279 12.15 1.13 6.68
CA ASP A 279 11.99 2.58 6.68
C ASP A 279 10.54 2.96 6.32
N PRO A 280 9.74 3.48 7.27
CA PRO A 280 10.05 3.89 8.66
C PRO A 280 10.57 2.74 9.52
N PRO A 281 11.43 3.03 10.53
CA PRO A 281 11.91 2.00 11.42
C PRO A 281 10.77 1.44 12.28
N LEU A 282 10.90 0.19 12.68
CA LEU A 282 10.00 -0.40 13.68
C LEU A 282 10.11 0.39 14.98
N ARG A 283 8.98 0.93 15.45
CA ARG A 283 8.90 1.81 16.61
C ARG A 283 8.61 1.04 17.90
N SER A 284 8.36 1.76 18.98
CA SER A 284 8.02 1.19 20.28
C SER A 284 6.65 0.50 20.28
N LEU A 285 6.40 -0.29 21.33
CA LEU A 285 5.09 -0.90 21.59
C LEU A 285 3.97 0.16 21.68
N ARG A 286 4.25 1.30 22.31
CA ARG A 286 3.31 2.43 22.40
C ARG A 286 2.92 2.98 21.02
N ASP A 287 3.89 3.09 20.13
CA ASP A 287 3.67 3.57 18.76
C ASP A 287 2.82 2.57 17.96
N ARG A 288 3.16 1.28 18.00
CA ARG A 288 2.36 0.22 17.37
C ARG A 288 0.91 0.25 17.85
N ASP A 289 0.69 0.35 19.15
CA ASP A 289 -0.67 0.35 19.70
C ASP A 289 -1.45 1.60 19.30
N ALA A 290 -0.78 2.76 19.17
CA ALA A 290 -1.39 3.99 18.65
C ALA A 290 -1.75 3.89 17.17
N LEU A 291 -0.91 3.25 16.34
CA LEU A 291 -1.22 2.96 14.93
C LEU A 291 -2.44 2.06 14.80
N ARG A 292 -2.51 0.99 15.59
CA ARG A 292 -3.66 0.07 15.64
C ARG A 292 -4.96 0.78 16.03
N ALA A 293 -4.89 1.63 17.06
CA ALA A 293 -6.02 2.45 17.49
C ALA A 293 -6.44 3.46 16.42
N GLY A 294 -5.46 4.10 15.75
CA GLY A 294 -5.72 5.05 14.67
C GLY A 294 -6.37 4.41 13.43
N LEU A 295 -6.02 3.17 13.09
CA LEU A 295 -6.74 2.40 12.07
C LEU A 295 -8.18 2.11 12.51
N ALA A 296 -8.38 1.71 13.76
CA ALA A 296 -9.68 1.33 14.29
C ALA A 296 -10.66 2.53 14.37
N ASP A 297 -10.16 3.70 14.80
CA ASP A 297 -10.98 4.91 14.99
C ASP A 297 -11.14 5.77 13.70
N GLY A 298 -10.48 5.41 12.61
CA GLY A 298 -10.55 6.09 11.31
C GLY A 298 -9.64 7.32 11.20
N THR A 299 -8.78 7.59 12.18
CA THR A 299 -7.72 8.60 12.05
C THR A 299 -6.76 8.23 10.93
N ILE A 300 -6.39 6.94 10.84
CA ILE A 300 -5.64 6.38 9.74
C ILE A 300 -6.62 5.83 8.72
N ASP A 301 -6.54 6.32 7.49
CA ASP A 301 -7.49 6.02 6.43
C ASP A 301 -7.30 4.63 5.86
N ALA A 302 -6.07 4.21 5.61
CA ALA A 302 -5.75 2.97 4.95
C ALA A 302 -4.50 2.29 5.53
N ALA A 303 -4.28 1.04 5.15
CA ALA A 303 -3.03 0.33 5.32
C ALA A 303 -2.47 -0.04 3.95
N CYS A 304 -1.14 0.04 3.79
CA CYS A 304 -0.44 -0.40 2.60
C CYS A 304 0.51 -1.56 2.91
N SER A 305 0.97 -2.24 1.88
CA SER A 305 1.97 -3.31 2.03
C SER A 305 3.37 -2.76 2.30
N ASP A 306 3.67 -1.56 1.82
CA ASP A 306 5.01 -0.96 1.73
C ASP A 306 6.01 -1.93 1.07
N HIS A 307 5.52 -2.61 0.04
CA HIS A 307 6.25 -3.64 -0.66
C HIS A 307 7.55 -3.08 -1.26
N THR A 308 8.68 -3.59 -0.77
CA THR A 308 10.01 -3.14 -1.12
C THR A 308 10.93 -4.35 -1.23
N PRO A 309 10.96 -5.03 -2.40
CA PRO A 309 11.87 -6.12 -2.64
C PRO A 309 13.32 -5.63 -2.65
N VAL A 310 14.19 -6.39 -2.01
CA VAL A 310 15.62 -6.12 -1.85
C VAL A 310 16.38 -7.40 -2.20
N ASP A 311 17.58 -7.24 -2.74
CA ASP A 311 18.45 -8.38 -3.05
C ASP A 311 18.79 -9.19 -1.78
N ASP A 312 18.83 -10.50 -1.93
CA ASP A 312 19.16 -11.41 -0.83
C ASP A 312 20.52 -11.08 -0.21
N ASP A 313 21.50 -10.72 -1.02
CA ASP A 313 22.86 -10.34 -0.55
C ASP A 313 22.82 -9.08 0.32
N ALA A 314 21.98 -8.10 -0.02
CA ALA A 314 21.85 -6.87 0.75
C ALA A 314 21.21 -7.10 2.13
N LYS A 315 20.48 -8.19 2.32
CA LYS A 315 19.94 -8.61 3.63
C LYS A 315 20.90 -9.52 4.42
N GLN A 316 21.98 -10.01 3.83
CA GLN A 316 23.03 -10.76 4.55
C GLN A 316 24.08 -9.85 5.20
N LEU A 317 24.05 -8.56 4.88
CA LEU A 317 24.92 -7.56 5.50
C LEU A 317 24.56 -7.35 6.99
N PRO A 318 25.49 -6.83 7.81
CA PRO A 318 25.18 -6.38 9.17
C PRO A 318 23.97 -5.43 9.17
N PHE A 319 23.14 -5.49 10.22
CA PHE A 319 21.88 -4.75 10.31
C PHE A 319 21.98 -3.27 9.87
N ALA A 320 23.05 -2.57 10.29
CA ALA A 320 23.23 -1.16 9.98
C ALA A 320 23.57 -0.92 8.48
N GLU A 321 24.12 -1.91 7.80
CA GLU A 321 24.52 -1.84 6.39
C GLU A 321 23.50 -2.48 5.45
N ALA A 322 22.56 -3.27 6.01
CA ALA A 322 21.52 -3.92 5.24
C ALA A 322 20.57 -2.88 4.60
N GLU A 323 20.12 -3.14 3.39
CA GLU A 323 19.14 -2.28 2.73
C GLU A 323 17.78 -2.34 3.45
N PRO A 324 17.11 -1.17 3.64
CA PRO A 324 15.78 -1.14 4.23
C PRO A 324 14.73 -1.67 3.26
N GLY A 325 13.72 -2.34 3.80
CA GLY A 325 12.55 -2.80 3.04
C GLY A 325 12.13 -4.22 3.34
N ALA A 326 10.87 -4.51 3.04
CA ALA A 326 10.30 -5.84 3.13
C ALA A 326 9.33 -6.10 1.97
N THR A 327 9.24 -7.34 1.51
CA THR A 327 8.16 -7.76 0.61
C THR A 327 6.85 -7.87 1.40
N GLY A 328 5.76 -7.32 0.87
CA GLY A 328 4.51 -7.16 1.61
C GLY A 328 3.23 -7.42 0.82
N LEU A 329 3.25 -7.41 -0.52
CA LEU A 329 2.04 -7.56 -1.36
C LEU A 329 1.22 -8.79 -1.00
N GLU A 330 1.85 -9.94 -0.82
CA GLU A 330 1.18 -11.20 -0.47
C GLU A 330 0.81 -11.29 1.03
N LEU A 331 1.30 -10.35 1.84
CA LEU A 331 1.08 -10.29 3.28
C LEU A 331 0.07 -9.21 3.69
N LEU A 332 -0.33 -8.32 2.78
CA LEU A 332 -1.28 -7.24 3.08
C LEU A 332 -2.59 -7.79 3.65
N LEU A 333 -3.20 -8.77 2.98
CA LEU A 333 -4.43 -9.40 3.44
C LEU A 333 -4.26 -10.13 4.77
N PRO A 334 -3.36 -11.13 4.91
CA PRO A 334 -3.26 -11.89 6.16
C PRO A 334 -2.87 -11.02 7.37
N LEU A 335 -2.02 -10.00 7.20
CA LEU A 335 -1.68 -9.09 8.29
C LEU A 335 -2.85 -8.17 8.65
N THR A 336 -3.65 -7.73 7.69
CA THR A 336 -4.89 -6.98 7.96
C THR A 336 -5.90 -7.84 8.72
N LEU A 337 -6.07 -9.11 8.34
CA LEU A 337 -6.93 -10.05 9.08
C LEU A 337 -6.43 -10.28 10.51
N LYS A 338 -5.12 -10.41 10.69
CA LYS A 338 -4.50 -10.56 12.00
C LYS A 338 -4.75 -9.33 12.88
N TRP A 339 -4.55 -8.12 12.35
CA TRP A 339 -4.88 -6.89 13.07
C TRP A 339 -6.35 -6.85 13.48
N ALA A 340 -7.27 -7.20 12.58
CA ALA A 340 -8.70 -7.21 12.87
C ALA A 340 -9.06 -8.18 13.99
N GLU A 341 -8.53 -9.41 13.95
CA GLU A 341 -8.76 -10.44 14.95
C GLU A 341 -8.23 -10.02 16.34
N GLU A 342 -6.99 -9.53 16.40
CA GLU A 342 -6.34 -9.10 17.65
C GLU A 342 -6.94 -7.82 18.25
N SER A 343 -7.50 -6.95 17.41
CA SER A 343 -8.12 -5.68 17.84
C SER A 343 -9.63 -5.76 17.99
N GLY A 344 -10.26 -6.91 17.72
CA GLY A 344 -11.72 -7.07 17.79
C GLY A 344 -12.48 -6.26 16.73
N ILE A 345 -11.86 -5.99 15.60
CA ILE A 345 -12.45 -5.22 14.49
C ILE A 345 -13.23 -6.16 13.56
N ALA A 346 -14.45 -5.74 13.19
CA ALA A 346 -15.25 -6.50 12.25
C ALA A 346 -14.58 -6.61 10.87
N LEU A 347 -14.68 -7.80 10.24
CA LEU A 347 -14.03 -8.07 8.96
C LEU A 347 -14.35 -7.02 7.86
N PRO A 348 -15.61 -6.55 7.68
CA PRO A 348 -15.89 -5.49 6.71
C PRO A 348 -15.11 -4.20 6.96
N ALA A 349 -14.96 -3.78 8.23
CA ALA A 349 -14.21 -2.58 8.59
C ALA A 349 -12.69 -2.73 8.36
N ALA A 350 -12.17 -3.95 8.53
CA ALA A 350 -10.78 -4.23 8.23
C ALA A 350 -10.51 -4.25 6.71
N LEU A 351 -11.37 -4.91 5.94
CA LEU A 351 -11.28 -4.93 4.48
C LEU A 351 -11.43 -3.53 3.87
N ASP A 352 -12.22 -2.65 4.48
CA ASP A 352 -12.36 -1.25 4.04
C ASP A 352 -11.02 -0.54 3.97
N LYS A 353 -10.08 -0.83 4.89
CA LYS A 353 -8.76 -0.20 4.95
C LYS A 353 -7.83 -0.55 3.78
N ILE A 354 -8.07 -1.66 3.12
CA ILE A 354 -7.28 -2.16 1.99
C ILE A 354 -8.12 -2.32 0.72
N THR A 355 -9.32 -1.74 0.69
CA THR A 355 -10.22 -1.71 -0.49
C THR A 355 -10.73 -0.29 -0.71
N SER A 356 -11.95 0.04 -0.26
CA SER A 356 -12.62 1.29 -0.63
C SER A 356 -11.97 2.54 -0.01
N GLN A 357 -11.40 2.48 1.19
CA GLN A 357 -10.67 3.62 1.75
C GLN A 357 -9.36 3.84 1.01
N ALA A 358 -8.60 2.76 0.73
CA ALA A 358 -7.37 2.85 -0.05
C ALA A 358 -7.65 3.39 -1.46
N ALA A 359 -8.71 2.93 -2.13
CA ALA A 359 -9.13 3.46 -3.44
C ALA A 359 -9.49 4.95 -3.39
N ARG A 360 -10.12 5.41 -2.30
CA ARG A 360 -10.44 6.82 -2.09
C ARG A 360 -9.18 7.67 -1.90
N VAL A 361 -8.20 7.17 -1.16
CA VAL A 361 -6.88 7.83 -1.00
C VAL A 361 -6.16 7.91 -2.35
N LEU A 362 -6.17 6.80 -3.11
CA LEU A 362 -5.57 6.72 -4.44
C LEU A 362 -6.32 7.57 -5.48
N ASN A 363 -7.56 7.98 -5.15
CA ASN A 363 -8.46 8.75 -6.01
C ASN A 363 -8.82 8.01 -7.30
N VAL A 364 -9.09 6.71 -7.21
CA VAL A 364 -9.48 5.85 -8.33
C VAL A 364 -10.83 5.19 -8.07
N ASP A 365 -11.53 4.84 -9.15
CA ASP A 365 -12.81 4.12 -9.07
C ASP A 365 -12.56 2.61 -8.98
N ALA A 366 -12.17 2.16 -7.80
CA ALA A 366 -11.85 0.78 -7.46
C ALA A 366 -12.33 0.44 -6.03
N GLY A 367 -12.05 -0.77 -5.56
CA GLY A 367 -12.29 -1.19 -4.17
C GLY A 367 -13.76 -1.33 -3.80
N HIS A 368 -14.65 -1.61 -4.75
CA HIS A 368 -16.08 -1.87 -4.52
C HIS A 368 -16.68 -2.83 -5.54
N LEU A 369 -17.82 -3.42 -5.18
CA LEU A 369 -18.57 -4.34 -6.03
C LEU A 369 -19.96 -3.74 -6.33
N THR A 370 -20.13 -3.20 -7.52
CA THR A 370 -21.40 -2.59 -7.94
C THR A 370 -21.78 -3.12 -9.34
N ALA A 371 -23.04 -3.40 -9.58
CA ALA A 371 -23.52 -3.78 -10.89
C ALA A 371 -23.17 -2.70 -11.95
N GLY A 372 -22.64 -3.14 -13.07
CA GLY A 372 -22.11 -2.27 -14.13
C GLY A 372 -20.63 -1.90 -13.97
N HIS A 373 -20.05 -2.08 -12.79
CA HIS A 373 -18.64 -1.81 -12.54
C HIS A 373 -17.71 -2.91 -13.06
N VAL A 374 -16.45 -2.59 -13.21
CA VAL A 374 -15.40 -3.56 -13.58
C VAL A 374 -15.32 -4.65 -12.50
N ALA A 375 -15.17 -5.90 -12.94
CA ALA A 375 -15.14 -7.04 -12.03
C ALA A 375 -13.71 -7.32 -11.55
N ASP A 376 -13.23 -6.48 -10.63
CA ASP A 376 -11.98 -6.66 -9.89
C ASP A 376 -12.33 -7.25 -8.52
N ILE A 377 -11.98 -8.52 -8.31
CA ILE A 377 -12.49 -9.30 -7.19
C ILE A 377 -11.37 -10.11 -6.56
N CYS A 378 -11.30 -10.10 -5.23
CA CYS A 378 -10.49 -11.01 -4.44
C CYS A 378 -11.40 -12.05 -3.77
N ILE A 379 -11.07 -13.34 -3.91
CA ILE A 379 -11.74 -14.44 -3.23
C ILE A 379 -10.72 -15.15 -2.36
N PHE A 380 -10.97 -15.24 -1.06
CA PHE A 380 -9.99 -15.81 -0.14
C PHE A 380 -10.64 -16.70 0.93
N ASP A 381 -9.84 -17.63 1.44
CA ASP A 381 -10.18 -18.47 2.58
C ASP A 381 -9.68 -17.81 3.86
N GLN A 382 -10.60 -17.27 4.66
CA GLN A 382 -10.29 -16.57 5.91
C GLN A 382 -9.68 -17.51 6.96
N GLY A 383 -10.04 -18.80 6.94
CA GLY A 383 -9.61 -19.80 7.92
C GLY A 383 -8.31 -20.51 7.56
N ARG A 384 -7.83 -20.39 6.33
CA ARG A 384 -6.67 -21.12 5.86
C ARG A 384 -5.37 -20.57 6.45
N HIS A 385 -4.68 -21.41 7.20
CA HIS A 385 -3.34 -21.14 7.71
C HIS A 385 -2.29 -21.54 6.67
N TRP A 386 -1.22 -20.76 6.59
CA TRP A 386 -0.07 -21.07 5.76
C TRP A 386 1.21 -20.44 6.34
N ARG A 387 2.33 -21.09 6.08
CA ARG A 387 3.63 -20.62 6.56
C ARG A 387 4.26 -19.71 5.51
N VAL A 388 4.75 -18.56 5.96
CA VAL A 388 5.54 -17.66 5.13
C VAL A 388 6.93 -18.27 4.93
N ALA A 389 7.22 -18.61 3.67
CA ALA A 389 8.49 -19.19 3.29
C ALA A 389 8.84 -18.71 1.87
N PRO A 390 10.13 -18.66 1.49
CA PRO A 390 10.52 -18.22 0.16
C PRO A 390 9.74 -18.89 -0.98
N GLU A 391 9.46 -20.19 -0.84
CA GLU A 391 8.75 -21.00 -1.84
C GLU A 391 7.25 -20.67 -1.90
N SER A 392 6.70 -20.09 -0.83
CA SER A 392 5.29 -19.71 -0.74
C SER A 392 5.00 -18.32 -1.33
N LEU A 393 6.05 -17.52 -1.55
CA LEU A 393 5.97 -16.16 -2.07
C LEU A 393 6.27 -16.11 -3.57
N LYS A 394 5.50 -15.31 -4.30
CA LYS A 394 5.64 -15.07 -5.74
C LYS A 394 6.64 -13.95 -6.06
N SER A 395 6.69 -12.91 -5.22
CA SER A 395 7.69 -11.86 -5.35
C SER A 395 9.09 -12.44 -5.56
N GLN A 396 9.88 -11.82 -6.43
CA GLN A 396 11.29 -12.18 -6.59
C GLN A 396 12.07 -11.89 -5.29
N GLY A 397 11.81 -10.77 -4.64
CA GLY A 397 12.34 -10.49 -3.31
C GLY A 397 11.76 -11.45 -2.26
N LYS A 398 12.61 -11.92 -1.34
CA LYS A 398 12.22 -12.85 -0.26
C LYS A 398 12.44 -12.22 1.12
N ASN A 399 12.81 -10.95 1.16
CA ASN A 399 13.12 -10.17 2.34
C ASN A 399 11.85 -9.83 3.12
N THR A 400 11.51 -10.62 4.12
CA THR A 400 10.37 -10.35 4.99
C THR A 400 10.65 -10.80 6.43
N PRO A 401 10.32 -9.97 7.45
CA PRO A 401 10.45 -10.35 8.86
C PRO A 401 9.48 -11.45 9.29
N TYR A 402 8.58 -11.88 8.41
CA TYR A 402 7.59 -12.92 8.68
C TYR A 402 8.05 -14.31 8.25
N THR A 403 9.25 -14.46 7.70
CA THR A 403 9.77 -15.77 7.27
C THR A 403 9.72 -16.78 8.41
N GLY A 404 9.13 -17.94 8.14
CA GLY A 404 8.96 -19.03 9.11
C GLY A 404 7.71 -18.90 9.98
N LEU A 405 7.03 -17.74 10.00
CA LEU A 405 5.81 -17.55 10.78
C LEU A 405 4.59 -18.11 10.04
N GLU A 406 3.59 -18.53 10.80
CA GLU A 406 2.29 -18.92 10.28
C GLU A 406 1.36 -17.72 10.29
N VAL A 407 0.68 -17.50 9.17
CA VAL A 407 -0.33 -16.47 8.98
C VAL A 407 -1.65 -17.09 8.52
N LYS A 408 -2.75 -16.38 8.74
CA LYS A 408 -4.11 -16.82 8.46
C LYS A 408 -4.71 -15.98 7.33
N GLY A 409 -5.44 -16.63 6.43
CA GLY A 409 -6.01 -15.99 5.25
C GLY A 409 -5.19 -16.28 3.99
N ARG A 410 -5.80 -16.96 3.02
CA ARG A 410 -5.13 -17.32 1.76
C ARG A 410 -6.03 -16.99 0.58
N VAL A 411 -5.49 -16.21 -0.36
CA VAL A 411 -6.18 -15.91 -1.61
C VAL A 411 -6.35 -17.18 -2.43
N ARG A 412 -7.57 -17.39 -2.94
CA ARG A 412 -7.93 -18.51 -3.80
C ARG A 412 -8.07 -18.08 -5.25
N TYR A 413 -8.71 -16.95 -5.49
CA TYR A 413 -8.85 -16.37 -6.81
C TYR A 413 -8.69 -14.86 -6.76
N THR A 414 -8.03 -14.33 -7.78
CA THR A 414 -8.03 -12.89 -8.07
C THR A 414 -8.55 -12.70 -9.49
N LEU A 415 -9.53 -11.82 -9.64
CA LEU A 415 -10.08 -11.44 -10.92
C LEU A 415 -9.76 -9.97 -11.19
N VAL A 416 -9.30 -9.69 -12.40
CA VAL A 416 -9.08 -8.32 -12.94
C VAL A 416 -9.79 -8.25 -14.28
N ASP A 417 -10.55 -7.19 -14.53
CA ASP A 417 -11.40 -7.04 -15.73
C ASP A 417 -12.29 -8.27 -15.99
N GLY A 418 -12.76 -8.92 -14.91
CA GLY A 418 -13.57 -10.12 -14.99
C GLY A 418 -12.84 -11.34 -15.56
N GLN A 419 -11.52 -11.33 -15.58
CA GLN A 419 -10.69 -12.48 -15.94
C GLN A 419 -10.04 -13.04 -14.68
N VAL A 420 -10.00 -14.36 -14.54
CA VAL A 420 -9.25 -15.01 -13.45
C VAL A 420 -7.78 -14.93 -13.80
N VAL A 421 -7.05 -14.06 -13.09
CA VAL A 421 -5.60 -13.82 -13.27
C VAL A 421 -4.76 -14.61 -12.29
N PHE A 422 -5.37 -15.04 -11.17
CA PHE A 422 -4.73 -15.92 -10.19
C PHE A 422 -5.72 -16.97 -9.67
N GLU A 423 -5.24 -18.20 -9.52
CA GLU A 423 -5.97 -19.33 -8.93
C GLU A 423 -5.01 -20.19 -8.12
N SER A 424 -5.23 -20.27 -6.81
CA SER A 424 -4.50 -21.15 -5.90
C SER A 424 -5.21 -22.49 -5.76
N ARG A 425 -4.48 -23.58 -5.84
CA ARG A 425 -4.97 -24.94 -5.59
C ARG A 425 -5.09 -25.29 -4.11
#